data_8d6e8f9c929c4c3b767d1f7d78fe0762
#
_entry.id   8d6e8f9c929c4c3b767d1f7d78fe0762
#
_cell.length_a   1.000
_cell.length_b   1.000
_cell.length_c   1.000
_cell.angle_alpha   90.00
_cell.angle_beta   90.00
_cell.angle_gamma   90.00
#
_symmetry.space_group_name_H-M   'P 1'
#
loop_
_entity.id
_entity.type
_entity.pdbx_description
1 polymer ?
#
loop_
_entity_poly.entity_id
_entity_poly.type
_entity_poly.pdbx_seq_one_letter_code
_entity_poly.pdbx_strand_id
1 'polypeptide(L)'
;MGRAFEYRKARIMARNSKNSKAFSKFSKEITICVKSGGPDPDTNSRLRALIASAKSAGMPKDTIERAIKKATDKDTSDYKEVTFEGYGPFGIAIVVETATDNNTRTVANVRSYFTKYGGTLGTTGSLSFLFAHKSVFKVTAKEGVDMEELELELIDFGVDELYLDEEENTITLYGE
;
A
#
# COMPACT_ATOMS: atom_id res chain seq x y z
N MET A 1 -22.44 13.37 -28.11
CA MET A 1 -22.33 12.28 -27.14
C MET A 1 -23.73 11.87 -26.71
N GLY A 2 -24.02 10.55 -26.62
CA GLY A 2 -25.40 10.05 -26.42
C GLY A 2 -25.85 10.12 -24.95
N ARG A 3 -27.19 10.11 -24.73
CA ARG A 3 -27.80 10.15 -23.37
C ARG A 3 -27.23 9.10 -22.41
N ALA A 4 -26.84 7.91 -22.89
CA ALA A 4 -26.24 6.84 -22.10
C ALA A 4 -24.88 7.23 -21.49
N PHE A 5 -24.10 8.07 -22.18
CA PHE A 5 -22.84 8.59 -21.65
C PHE A 5 -23.09 9.59 -20.51
N GLU A 6 -23.99 10.54 -20.67
CA GLU A 6 -24.31 11.55 -19.66
C GLU A 6 -24.82 10.88 -18.36
N TYR A 7 -25.67 9.85 -18.47
CA TYR A 7 -26.15 9.09 -17.33
C TYR A 7 -25.01 8.38 -16.56
N ARG A 8 -23.98 7.89 -17.28
CA ARG A 8 -22.84 7.16 -16.67
C ARG A 8 -21.65 8.05 -16.31
N LYS A 9 -21.63 9.28 -16.79
CA LYS A 9 -20.48 10.21 -16.67
C LYS A 9 -19.98 10.40 -15.24
N ALA A 10 -20.87 10.67 -14.30
CA ALA A 10 -20.51 10.85 -12.89
C ALA A 10 -19.82 9.61 -12.31
N ARG A 11 -20.36 8.42 -12.60
CA ARG A 11 -19.80 7.14 -12.15
C ARG A 11 -18.43 6.85 -12.80
N ILE A 12 -18.29 7.13 -14.08
CA ILE A 12 -17.03 6.98 -14.81
C ILE A 12 -15.98 7.93 -14.25
N MET A 13 -16.33 9.22 -14.02
CA MET A 13 -15.42 10.21 -13.43
C MET A 13 -14.98 9.84 -12.01
N ALA A 14 -15.90 9.39 -11.17
CA ALA A 14 -15.58 8.93 -9.81
C ALA A 14 -14.60 7.75 -9.83
N ARG A 15 -14.85 6.74 -10.68
CA ARG A 15 -13.94 5.60 -10.86
C ARG A 15 -12.57 6.04 -11.36
N ASN A 16 -12.52 6.89 -12.38
CA ASN A 16 -11.26 7.38 -12.94
C ASN A 16 -10.47 8.21 -11.91
N SER A 17 -11.14 9.03 -11.10
CA SER A 17 -10.50 9.77 -10.02
C SER A 17 -9.90 8.84 -8.95
N LYS A 18 -10.64 7.78 -8.56
CA LYS A 18 -10.15 6.75 -7.62
C LYS A 18 -8.92 6.04 -8.19
N ASN A 19 -9.00 5.58 -9.44
CA ASN A 19 -7.88 4.90 -10.10
C ASN A 19 -6.65 5.80 -10.24
N SER A 20 -6.85 7.07 -10.63
CA SER A 20 -5.75 8.03 -10.76
C SER A 20 -5.01 8.26 -9.43
N LYS A 21 -5.74 8.35 -8.31
CA LYS A 21 -5.14 8.46 -6.98
C LYS A 21 -4.35 7.20 -6.61
N ALA A 22 -4.92 6.01 -6.84
CA ALA A 22 -4.24 4.74 -6.59
C ALA A 22 -2.98 4.60 -7.44
N PHE A 23 -3.05 4.87 -8.74
CA PHE A 23 -1.89 4.78 -9.64
C PHE A 23 -0.79 5.79 -9.29
N SER A 24 -1.17 6.99 -8.84
CA SER A 24 -0.19 7.98 -8.36
C SER A 24 0.52 7.51 -7.10
N LYS A 25 -0.19 6.82 -6.19
CA LYS A 25 0.39 6.19 -5.00
C LYS A 25 1.38 5.10 -5.41
N PHE A 26 0.96 4.12 -6.21
CA PHE A 26 1.84 3.05 -6.70
C PHE A 26 3.07 3.59 -7.43
N SER A 27 2.92 4.65 -8.25
CA SER A 27 4.07 5.24 -8.96
C SER A 27 5.12 5.80 -8.01
N LYS A 28 4.72 6.41 -6.90
CA LYS A 28 5.65 6.92 -5.87
C LYS A 28 6.34 5.78 -5.12
N GLU A 29 5.59 4.76 -4.71
CA GLU A 29 6.12 3.58 -4.04
C GLU A 29 7.09 2.81 -4.94
N ILE A 30 6.77 2.66 -6.24
CA ILE A 30 7.69 2.08 -7.24
C ILE A 30 8.98 2.90 -7.30
N THR A 31 8.89 4.24 -7.30
CA THR A 31 10.09 5.09 -7.33
C THR A 31 10.96 4.86 -6.11
N ILE A 32 10.39 4.75 -4.92
CA ILE A 32 11.13 4.46 -3.68
C ILE A 32 11.77 3.08 -3.75
N CYS A 33 11.02 2.05 -4.14
CA CYS A 33 11.53 0.68 -4.24
C CYS A 33 12.67 0.54 -5.25
N VAL A 34 12.56 1.21 -6.40
CA VAL A 34 13.61 1.19 -7.43
C VAL A 34 14.87 1.89 -6.95
N LYS A 35 14.74 3.03 -6.26
CA LYS A 35 15.90 3.76 -5.72
C LYS A 35 16.61 3.00 -4.60
N SER A 36 15.89 2.22 -3.80
CA SER A 36 16.47 1.45 -2.68
C SER A 36 17.05 0.08 -3.09
N GLY A 37 16.39 -0.62 -4.02
CA GLY A 37 16.72 -2.02 -4.36
C GLY A 37 16.99 -2.29 -5.84
N GLY A 38 17.01 -1.25 -6.68
CA GLY A 38 17.22 -1.38 -8.13
C GLY A 38 15.94 -1.62 -8.93
N PRO A 39 16.01 -1.46 -10.27
CA PRO A 39 14.85 -1.51 -11.16
C PRO A 39 14.41 -2.92 -11.58
N ASP A 40 15.18 -3.93 -11.23
CA ASP A 40 14.92 -5.32 -11.64
C ASP A 40 14.04 -6.04 -10.62
N PRO A 41 12.81 -6.47 -11.00
CA PRO A 41 11.92 -7.19 -10.09
C PRO A 41 12.45 -8.56 -9.64
N ASP A 42 13.38 -9.16 -10.37
CA ASP A 42 13.92 -10.47 -10.02
C ASP A 42 14.88 -10.38 -8.83
N THR A 43 15.58 -9.27 -8.71
CA THR A 43 16.51 -8.98 -7.60
C THR A 43 15.88 -8.15 -6.49
N ASN A 44 14.74 -7.48 -6.75
CA ASN A 44 14.04 -6.60 -5.82
C ASN A 44 12.67 -7.19 -5.47
N SER A 45 12.60 -7.99 -4.39
CA SER A 45 11.38 -8.67 -3.94
C SER A 45 10.24 -7.68 -3.59
N ARG A 46 10.56 -6.55 -2.95
CA ARG A 46 9.59 -5.49 -2.64
C ARG A 46 8.98 -4.89 -3.91
N LEU A 47 9.81 -4.63 -4.94
CA LEU A 47 9.33 -4.15 -6.23
C LEU A 47 8.43 -5.17 -6.92
N ARG A 48 8.78 -6.46 -6.86
CA ARG A 48 7.98 -7.56 -7.41
C ARG A 48 6.59 -7.61 -6.79
N ALA A 49 6.50 -7.59 -5.46
CA ALA A 49 5.23 -7.59 -4.72
C ALA A 49 4.38 -6.34 -5.06
N LEU A 50 5.03 -5.17 -5.15
CA LEU A 50 4.37 -3.93 -5.50
C LEU A 50 3.82 -3.92 -6.93
N ILE A 51 4.56 -4.49 -7.90
CA ILE A 51 4.08 -4.67 -9.27
C ILE A 51 2.86 -5.59 -9.32
N ALA A 52 2.85 -6.68 -8.55
CA ALA A 52 1.70 -7.58 -8.46
C ALA A 52 0.47 -6.85 -7.90
N SER A 53 0.64 -6.08 -6.82
CA SER A 53 -0.42 -5.27 -6.21
C SER A 53 -0.94 -4.19 -7.16
N ALA A 54 -0.05 -3.51 -7.89
CA ALA A 54 -0.45 -2.50 -8.89
C ALA A 54 -1.25 -3.12 -10.04
N LYS A 55 -0.85 -4.31 -10.52
CA LYS A 55 -1.61 -5.07 -11.54
C LYS A 55 -2.99 -5.48 -11.03
N SER A 56 -3.09 -5.99 -9.81
CA SER A 56 -4.39 -6.32 -9.18
C SER A 56 -5.31 -5.12 -9.04
N ALA A 57 -4.74 -3.92 -8.79
CA ALA A 57 -5.48 -2.66 -8.76
C ALA A 57 -5.86 -2.13 -10.16
N GLY A 58 -5.52 -2.84 -11.24
CA GLY A 58 -5.83 -2.49 -12.62
C GLY A 58 -4.90 -1.44 -13.24
N MET A 59 -3.70 -1.25 -12.69
CA MET A 59 -2.71 -0.34 -13.27
C MET A 59 -2.15 -0.94 -14.56
N PRO A 60 -2.17 -0.20 -15.71
CA PRO A 60 -1.65 -0.69 -16.98
C PRO A 60 -0.16 -0.97 -16.92
N LYS A 61 0.29 -2.03 -17.61
CA LYS A 61 1.70 -2.44 -17.70
C LYS A 61 2.61 -1.28 -18.12
N ASP A 62 2.24 -0.56 -19.18
CA ASP A 62 3.02 0.58 -19.68
C ASP A 62 3.19 1.70 -18.64
N THR A 63 2.22 1.85 -17.72
CA THR A 63 2.29 2.85 -16.66
C THR A 63 3.26 2.41 -15.56
N ILE A 64 3.28 1.11 -15.25
CA ILE A 64 4.25 0.52 -14.31
C ILE A 64 5.66 0.65 -14.88
N GLU A 65 5.90 0.25 -16.12
CA GLU A 65 7.21 0.35 -16.80
C GLU A 65 7.71 1.79 -16.87
N ARG A 66 6.82 2.75 -17.18
CA ARG A 66 7.17 4.18 -17.16
C ARG A 66 7.55 4.67 -15.78
N ALA A 67 6.89 4.19 -14.71
CA ALA A 67 7.23 4.54 -13.35
C ALA A 67 8.62 4.00 -12.96
N ILE A 68 8.94 2.75 -13.31
CA ILE A 68 10.26 2.14 -13.10
C ILE A 68 11.33 2.93 -13.87
N LYS A 69 11.12 3.18 -15.16
CA LYS A 69 12.06 3.93 -15.99
C LYS A 69 12.30 5.34 -15.45
N LYS A 70 11.24 6.05 -15.08
CA LYS A 70 11.34 7.38 -14.49
C LYS A 70 12.14 7.38 -13.20
N ALA A 71 12.02 6.32 -12.38
CA ALA A 71 12.74 6.20 -11.12
C ALA A 71 14.27 6.05 -11.30
N THR A 72 14.72 5.56 -12.46
CA THR A 72 16.15 5.44 -12.80
C THR A 72 16.76 6.74 -13.31
N ASP A 73 15.94 7.72 -13.70
CA ASP A 73 16.42 9.02 -14.18
C ASP A 73 17.00 9.85 -13.02
N LYS A 74 18.11 10.54 -13.28
CA LYS A 74 18.84 11.33 -12.27
C LYS A 74 18.05 12.51 -11.69
N ASP A 75 17.11 13.05 -12.47
CA ASP A 75 16.32 14.25 -12.10
C ASP A 75 15.00 13.89 -11.38
N THR A 76 14.80 12.63 -10.99
CA THR A 76 13.58 12.22 -10.32
C THR A 76 13.60 12.64 -8.86
N SER A 77 12.49 13.27 -8.40
CA SER A 77 12.28 13.67 -7.00
C SER A 77 12.58 12.54 -6.03
N ASP A 78 13.38 12.83 -5.00
CA ASP A 78 13.69 11.87 -3.95
C ASP A 78 12.51 11.78 -2.98
N TYR A 79 11.61 10.84 -3.27
CA TYR A 79 10.56 10.49 -2.31
C TYR A 79 11.15 9.74 -1.13
N LYS A 80 10.71 10.12 0.07
CA LYS A 80 11.02 9.44 1.33
C LYS A 80 9.73 8.92 1.94
N GLU A 81 9.81 7.75 2.53
CA GLU A 81 8.74 7.22 3.38
C GLU A 81 8.80 7.93 4.73
N VAL A 82 7.67 8.47 5.16
CA VAL A 82 7.52 9.14 6.46
C VAL A 82 6.21 8.68 7.08
N THR A 83 6.31 8.17 8.29
CA THR A 83 5.16 7.73 9.08
C THR A 83 4.75 8.82 10.06
N PHE A 84 3.46 9.11 10.11
CA PHE A 84 2.83 9.99 11.06
C PHE A 84 1.88 9.22 11.95
N GLU A 85 1.85 9.57 13.21
CA GLU A 85 1.05 8.92 14.23
C GLU A 85 0.21 9.96 14.96
N GLY A 86 -1.00 9.58 15.33
CA GLY A 86 -1.88 10.49 16.06
C GLY A 86 -3.19 9.84 16.46
N TYR A 87 -4.01 10.62 17.11
CA TYR A 87 -5.33 10.19 17.58
C TYR A 87 -6.42 10.94 16.83
N GLY A 88 -7.38 10.20 16.32
CA GLY A 88 -8.63 10.73 15.81
C GLY A 88 -9.62 11.08 16.94
N PRO A 89 -10.84 11.49 16.58
CA PRO A 89 -11.93 11.66 17.56
C PRO A 89 -12.12 10.39 18.39
N PHE A 90 -12.52 10.55 19.63
CA PHE A 90 -12.77 9.45 20.59
C PHE A 90 -11.53 8.60 20.92
N GLY A 91 -10.31 9.11 20.68
CA GLY A 91 -9.07 8.41 21.01
C GLY A 91 -8.70 7.27 20.06
N ILE A 92 -9.25 7.25 18.85
CA ILE A 92 -8.92 6.25 17.84
C ILE A 92 -7.47 6.47 17.37
N ALA A 93 -6.62 5.48 17.56
CA ALA A 93 -5.23 5.51 17.08
C ALA A 93 -5.16 5.41 15.55
N ILE A 94 -4.37 6.28 14.93
CA ILE A 94 -4.24 6.38 13.47
C ILE A 94 -2.76 6.47 13.11
N VAL A 95 -2.29 5.55 12.27
CA VAL A 95 -0.98 5.60 11.63
C VAL A 95 -1.17 5.97 10.16
N VAL A 96 -0.37 6.93 9.68
CA VAL A 96 -0.42 7.42 8.29
C VAL A 96 0.95 7.28 7.66
N GLU A 97 1.10 6.34 6.76
CA GLU A 97 2.30 6.19 5.95
C GLU A 97 2.23 7.09 4.71
N THR A 98 3.29 7.81 4.46
CA THR A 98 3.36 8.76 3.35
C THR A 98 4.62 8.60 2.52
N ALA A 99 4.50 8.85 1.22
CA ALA A 99 5.62 8.98 0.30
C ALA A 99 5.72 10.45 -0.13
N THR A 100 6.74 11.16 0.33
CA THR A 100 6.87 12.60 0.12
C THR A 100 8.26 13.04 -0.32
N ASP A 101 8.29 14.05 -1.17
CA ASP A 101 9.47 14.81 -1.60
C ASP A 101 9.73 16.03 -0.70
N ASN A 102 8.74 16.40 0.15
CA ASN A 102 8.82 17.57 1.03
C ASN A 102 8.13 17.29 2.37
N ASN A 103 8.93 16.94 3.38
CA ASN A 103 8.43 16.60 4.70
C ASN A 103 7.70 17.77 5.39
N THR A 104 8.22 19.00 5.28
CA THR A 104 7.62 20.18 5.92
C THR A 104 6.19 20.42 5.42
N ARG A 105 5.99 20.36 4.10
CA ARG A 105 4.65 20.46 3.49
C ARG A 105 3.74 19.33 3.97
N THR A 106 4.24 18.11 4.01
CA THR A 106 3.43 16.93 4.38
C THR A 106 3.02 16.96 5.84
N VAL A 107 3.94 17.29 6.77
CA VAL A 107 3.62 17.50 8.20
C VAL A 107 2.50 18.53 8.37
N ALA A 108 2.60 19.67 7.70
CA ALA A 108 1.58 20.73 7.79
C ALA A 108 0.21 20.24 7.31
N ASN A 109 0.19 19.52 6.17
CA ASN A 109 -1.05 18.97 5.61
C ASN A 109 -1.67 17.90 6.53
N VAL A 110 -0.88 16.93 7.00
CA VAL A 110 -1.36 15.87 7.88
C VAL A 110 -1.90 16.46 9.19
N ARG A 111 -1.15 17.39 9.81
CA ARG A 111 -1.62 18.10 11.01
C ARG A 111 -2.94 18.83 10.77
N SER A 112 -3.06 19.52 9.64
CA SER A 112 -4.30 20.22 9.27
C SER A 112 -5.49 19.25 9.16
N TYR A 113 -5.30 18.06 8.61
CA TYR A 113 -6.37 17.06 8.53
C TYR A 113 -6.76 16.53 9.91
N PHE A 114 -5.79 16.16 10.76
CA PHE A 114 -6.08 15.75 12.13
C PHE A 114 -6.90 16.82 12.86
N THR A 115 -6.44 18.07 12.88
CA THR A 115 -7.10 19.18 13.55
C THR A 115 -8.51 19.43 12.99
N LYS A 116 -8.65 19.42 11.65
CA LYS A 116 -9.95 19.65 10.99
C LYS A 116 -11.02 18.67 11.39
N TYR A 117 -10.64 17.42 11.67
CA TYR A 117 -11.59 16.36 12.03
C TYR A 117 -11.56 16.02 13.53
N GLY A 118 -11.08 16.95 14.37
CA GLY A 118 -11.13 16.81 15.83
C GLY A 118 -10.11 15.84 16.43
N GLY A 119 -9.06 15.51 15.66
CA GLY A 119 -7.96 14.68 16.10
C GLY A 119 -6.71 15.49 16.46
N THR A 120 -5.67 14.80 16.89
CA THR A 120 -4.37 15.39 17.28
C THR A 120 -3.24 14.57 16.67
N LEU A 121 -2.31 15.25 15.99
CA LEU A 121 -1.08 14.64 15.50
C LEU A 121 -0.10 14.49 16.67
N GLY A 122 0.35 13.26 16.92
CA GLY A 122 1.34 12.91 17.93
C GLY A 122 2.78 13.01 17.41
N THR A 123 3.70 12.52 18.23
CA THR A 123 5.11 12.36 17.88
C THR A 123 5.35 10.97 17.27
N THR A 124 6.37 10.84 16.43
CA THR A 124 6.78 9.55 15.87
C THR A 124 7.11 8.55 16.98
N GLY A 125 6.62 7.33 16.89
CA GLY A 125 6.78 6.28 17.87
C GLY A 125 5.74 6.29 19.00
N SER A 126 4.80 7.25 19.02
CA SER A 126 3.78 7.34 20.07
C SER A 126 2.76 6.21 20.04
N LEU A 127 2.62 5.53 18.90
CA LEU A 127 1.67 4.43 18.68
C LEU A 127 2.36 3.10 18.33
N SER A 128 3.68 3.02 18.38
CA SER A 128 4.44 1.81 18.04
C SER A 128 4.05 0.58 18.87
N PHE A 129 3.52 0.79 20.08
CA PHE A 129 3.04 -0.29 20.95
C PHE A 129 1.67 -0.87 20.52
N LEU A 130 0.92 -0.17 19.64
CA LEU A 130 -0.39 -0.59 19.16
C LEU A 130 -0.36 -1.19 17.75
N PHE A 131 0.66 -0.87 16.97
CA PHE A 131 0.74 -1.28 15.56
C PHE A 131 2.01 -2.07 15.30
N ALA A 132 1.86 -3.23 14.69
CA ALA A 132 2.96 -3.96 14.07
C ALA A 132 2.85 -3.82 12.55
N HIS A 133 3.96 -3.54 11.89
CA HIS A 133 4.02 -3.52 10.43
C HIS A 133 4.22 -4.95 9.94
N LYS A 134 3.18 -5.56 9.37
CA LYS A 134 3.20 -6.94 8.89
C LYS A 134 2.93 -7.01 7.39
N SER A 135 3.58 -7.95 6.74
CA SER A 135 3.22 -8.37 5.38
C SER A 135 1.97 -9.22 5.43
N VAL A 136 1.04 -9.02 4.49
CA VAL A 136 -0.19 -9.80 4.40
C VAL A 136 -0.30 -10.42 3.01
N PHE A 137 -0.45 -11.74 2.97
CA PHE A 137 -0.70 -12.49 1.74
C PHE A 137 -2.05 -13.19 1.83
N LYS A 138 -2.83 -13.09 0.76
CA LYS A 138 -4.09 -13.81 0.62
C LYS A 138 -3.99 -14.75 -0.58
N VAL A 139 -4.11 -16.05 -0.34
CA VAL A 139 -3.97 -17.10 -1.36
C VAL A 139 -5.21 -17.98 -1.35
N THR A 140 -5.56 -18.55 -2.51
CA THR A 140 -6.67 -19.52 -2.57
C THR A 140 -6.23 -20.82 -1.92
N ALA A 141 -7.05 -21.35 -1.00
CA ALA A 141 -6.81 -22.64 -0.38
C ALA A 141 -6.95 -23.75 -1.44
N LYS A 142 -6.06 -24.73 -1.39
CA LYS A 142 -6.19 -25.97 -2.18
C LYS A 142 -6.94 -27.00 -1.36
N GLU A 143 -7.70 -27.85 -2.03
CA GLU A 143 -8.36 -28.98 -1.36
C GLU A 143 -7.35 -29.90 -0.70
N GLY A 144 -7.60 -30.29 0.55
CA GLY A 144 -6.77 -31.24 1.29
C GLY A 144 -5.49 -30.68 1.90
N VAL A 145 -5.36 -29.35 1.98
CA VAL A 145 -4.23 -28.71 2.71
C VAL A 145 -4.43 -28.92 4.20
N ASP A 146 -3.44 -29.51 4.85
CA ASP A 146 -3.34 -29.54 6.29
C ASP A 146 -2.81 -28.20 6.79
N MET A 147 -3.63 -27.49 7.57
CA MET A 147 -3.30 -26.15 8.04
C MET A 147 -2.17 -26.16 9.08
N GLU A 148 -2.08 -27.21 9.91
CA GLU A 148 -1.05 -27.34 10.94
C GLU A 148 0.32 -27.61 10.27
N GLU A 149 0.35 -28.48 9.26
CA GLU A 149 1.56 -28.75 8.49
C GLU A 149 2.03 -27.52 7.71
N LEU A 150 1.09 -26.81 7.07
CA LEU A 150 1.38 -25.58 6.34
C LEU A 150 1.93 -24.47 7.26
N GLU A 151 1.36 -24.32 8.45
CA GLU A 151 1.83 -23.34 9.44
C GLU A 151 3.28 -23.66 9.86
N LEU A 152 3.58 -24.92 10.17
CA LEU A 152 4.92 -25.35 10.52
C LEU A 152 5.95 -25.10 9.40
N GLU A 153 5.58 -25.38 8.16
CA GLU A 153 6.47 -25.11 7.02
C GLU A 153 6.73 -23.62 6.82
N LEU A 154 5.73 -22.76 7.07
CA LEU A 154 5.81 -21.34 6.80
C LEU A 154 6.46 -20.52 7.91
N ILE A 155 6.56 -21.05 9.14
CA ILE A 155 7.27 -20.41 10.26
C ILE A 155 8.73 -20.10 9.88
N ASP A 156 9.42 -21.01 9.22
CA ASP A 156 10.80 -20.85 8.78
C ASP A 156 10.97 -19.72 7.72
N PHE A 157 9.88 -19.31 7.08
CA PHE A 157 9.83 -18.21 6.12
C PHE A 157 9.32 -16.89 6.70
N GLY A 158 9.13 -16.82 8.03
CA GLY A 158 8.74 -15.60 8.73
C GLY A 158 7.22 -15.36 8.74
N VAL A 159 6.41 -16.38 8.60
CA VAL A 159 4.96 -16.30 8.82
C VAL A 159 4.68 -16.45 10.31
N ASP A 160 3.97 -15.47 10.88
CA ASP A 160 3.61 -15.42 12.30
C ASP A 160 2.22 -16.00 12.57
N GLU A 161 1.28 -15.74 11.66
CA GLU A 161 -0.14 -16.09 11.84
C GLU A 161 -0.74 -16.54 10.50
N LEU A 162 -1.65 -17.52 10.59
CA LEU A 162 -2.31 -18.13 9.44
C LEU A 162 -3.79 -18.30 9.72
N TYR A 163 -4.65 -17.82 8.82
CA TYR A 163 -6.11 -17.90 8.97
C TYR A 163 -6.74 -18.47 7.71
N LEU A 164 -7.59 -19.50 7.88
CA LEU A 164 -8.42 -20.06 6.83
C LEU A 164 -9.80 -19.38 6.86
N ASP A 165 -10.20 -18.82 5.74
CA ASP A 165 -11.57 -18.35 5.48
C ASP A 165 -12.27 -19.42 4.63
N GLU A 166 -13.12 -20.21 5.27
CA GLU A 166 -13.84 -21.31 4.61
C GLU A 166 -14.88 -20.80 3.60
N GLU A 167 -15.49 -19.63 3.85
CA GLU A 167 -16.52 -19.06 2.96
C GLU A 167 -15.90 -18.58 1.64
N GLU A 168 -14.75 -17.90 1.70
CA GLU A 168 -14.02 -17.41 0.53
C GLU A 168 -13.02 -18.44 -0.01
N ASN A 169 -12.83 -19.57 0.65
CA ASN A 169 -11.82 -20.59 0.37
C ASN A 169 -10.42 -19.97 0.20
N THR A 170 -10.03 -19.12 1.15
CA THR A 170 -8.76 -18.40 1.10
C THR A 170 -8.00 -18.55 2.41
N ILE A 171 -6.66 -18.61 2.29
CA ILE A 171 -5.75 -18.59 3.42
C ILE A 171 -5.13 -17.19 3.46
N THR A 172 -5.21 -16.52 4.61
CA THR A 172 -4.54 -15.25 4.87
C THR A 172 -3.33 -15.50 5.77
N LEU A 173 -2.17 -15.06 5.31
CA LEU A 173 -0.87 -15.21 5.96
C LEU A 173 -0.41 -13.84 6.44
N TYR A 174 0.06 -13.75 7.69
CA TYR A 174 0.69 -12.57 8.26
C TYR A 174 2.12 -12.92 8.64
N GLY A 175 3.06 -12.03 8.32
CA GLY A 175 4.48 -12.21 8.64
C GLY A 175 5.24 -10.88 8.63
N GLU A 176 6.52 -10.92 8.95
CA GLU A 176 7.42 -9.77 8.95
C GLU A 176 7.76 -9.25 7.53
#